data_59c11666250b5141e424f34312061eaf
#
_entry.id   59c11666250b5141e424f34312061eaf
#
_cell.length_a   1.000
_cell.length_b   1.000
_cell.length_c   1.000
_cell.angle_alpha   90.00
_cell.angle_beta   90.00
_cell.angle_gamma   90.00
#
_symmetry.space_group_name_H-M   'P 1'
#
loop_
_entity.id
_entity.type
_entity.pdbx_description
1 polymer ?
#
loop_
_entity_poly.entity_id
_entity_poly.type
_entity_poly.pdbx_seq_one_letter_code
_entity_poly.pdbx_strand_id
1 'polypeptide(L)'
;LYTDIKTIKPWVKVSSSPIGKYRDSNRYPSRGWNAYHVVYQDAQKWLKEGIHDALFPMMYFQGNNFYPFALDWKENCGNRWIIPGLGIYFLSPNEQNWPLDEIVRQLYFTRQIKLNGQAYFRNRFLLNNTKGIWDELQENFYTTPELIPPMTWMDSIPPSTPAMPSLQLLPDGKMHMSWQISTDNNGGLVTYHLY
;
A
#
# COMPACT_ATOMS: atom_id res chain seq x y z
N LEU A 1 -11.06 -18.18 -12.04
CA LEU A 1 -10.23 -17.02 -12.50
C LEU A 1 -8.96 -16.85 -11.63
N TYR A 2 -9.07 -16.62 -10.31
CA TYR A 2 -7.87 -16.43 -9.46
C TYR A 2 -6.93 -17.63 -9.52
N THR A 3 -7.46 -18.83 -9.26
CA THR A 3 -6.72 -20.09 -9.33
C THR A 3 -6.06 -20.30 -10.71
N ASP A 4 -6.80 -20.05 -11.79
CA ASP A 4 -6.30 -20.22 -13.16
C ASP A 4 -5.13 -19.28 -13.44
N ILE A 5 -5.25 -18.00 -13.00
CA ILE A 5 -4.15 -17.03 -13.12
C ILE A 5 -2.93 -17.53 -12.34
N LYS A 6 -3.13 -17.97 -11.09
CA LYS A 6 -2.02 -18.43 -10.25
C LYS A 6 -1.36 -19.72 -10.76
N THR A 7 -2.11 -20.57 -11.42
CA THR A 7 -1.55 -21.79 -12.05
C THR A 7 -0.64 -21.44 -13.22
N ILE A 8 -1.02 -20.45 -14.03
CA ILE A 8 -0.27 -20.09 -15.24
C ILE A 8 0.85 -19.08 -14.94
N LYS A 9 0.55 -18.09 -14.09
CA LYS A 9 1.46 -16.98 -13.74
C LYS A 9 1.35 -16.64 -12.26
N PRO A 10 1.97 -17.40 -11.36
CA PRO A 10 1.81 -17.23 -9.91
C PRO A 10 2.22 -15.85 -9.40
N TRP A 11 3.14 -15.18 -10.10
CA TRP A 11 3.62 -13.82 -9.75
C TRP A 11 2.64 -12.69 -10.07
N VAL A 12 1.63 -12.94 -10.93
CA VAL A 12 0.63 -11.91 -11.27
C VAL A 12 -0.28 -11.66 -10.07
N LYS A 13 -0.39 -10.39 -9.66
CA LYS A 13 -1.25 -9.97 -8.56
C LYS A 13 -2.66 -9.69 -9.06
N VAL A 14 -3.64 -10.25 -8.38
CA VAL A 14 -5.07 -10.04 -8.64
C VAL A 14 -5.62 -9.07 -7.61
N SER A 15 -6.18 -7.97 -8.07
CA SER A 15 -6.71 -6.93 -7.19
C SER A 15 -8.00 -6.33 -7.71
N SER A 16 -8.73 -5.65 -6.83
CA SER A 16 -9.87 -4.80 -7.19
C SER A 16 -9.92 -3.56 -6.29
N SER A 17 -10.73 -2.59 -6.71
CA SER A 17 -10.90 -1.30 -6.06
C SER A 17 -12.35 -1.13 -5.59
N PRO A 18 -12.72 -1.68 -4.42
CA PRO A 18 -14.06 -1.56 -3.87
C PRO A 18 -14.33 -0.15 -3.33
N ILE A 19 -15.59 0.13 -2.98
CA ILE A 19 -15.97 1.33 -2.24
C ILE A 19 -15.18 1.38 -0.92
N GLY A 20 -14.69 2.56 -0.56
CA GLY A 20 -13.78 2.77 0.55
C GLY A 20 -14.30 2.40 1.94
N LYS A 21 -15.60 2.38 2.15
CA LYS A 21 -16.26 1.83 3.35
C LYS A 21 -16.78 0.44 3.01
N TYR A 22 -16.40 -0.58 3.78
CA TYR A 22 -16.94 -1.91 3.54
C TYR A 22 -18.43 -1.97 3.88
N ARG A 23 -18.80 -1.59 5.11
CA ARG A 23 -20.17 -1.45 5.61
C ARG A 23 -20.22 -0.43 6.72
N ASP A 24 -21.41 -0.05 7.15
CA ASP A 24 -21.56 0.77 8.35
C ASP A 24 -21.06 0.02 9.58
N SER A 25 -20.34 0.71 10.42
CA SER A 25 -19.72 0.17 11.62
C SER A 25 -20.52 0.55 12.86
N ASN A 26 -20.71 -0.39 13.79
CA ASN A 26 -21.28 -0.09 15.10
C ASN A 26 -20.38 0.84 15.93
N ARG A 27 -19.06 0.83 15.68
CA ARG A 27 -18.11 1.75 16.31
C ARG A 27 -18.27 3.18 15.78
N TYR A 28 -18.68 3.29 14.53
CA TYR A 28 -18.82 4.57 13.87
C TYR A 28 -19.96 4.53 12.85
N PRO A 29 -21.17 4.91 13.23
CA PRO A 29 -22.29 4.95 12.29
C PRO A 29 -22.00 5.99 11.22
N SER A 30 -21.96 5.55 9.97
CA SER A 30 -21.80 6.42 8.82
C SER A 30 -22.97 6.18 7.87
N ARG A 31 -23.42 7.25 7.24
CA ARG A 31 -24.44 7.18 6.19
C ARG A 31 -23.75 7.26 4.83
N GLY A 32 -24.40 6.74 3.81
CA GLY A 32 -23.98 6.84 2.43
C GLY A 32 -23.45 5.54 1.84
N TRP A 33 -22.66 5.66 0.81
CA TRP A 33 -22.20 4.54 0.01
C TRP A 33 -21.24 3.65 0.80
N ASN A 34 -21.53 2.34 0.79
CA ASN A 34 -20.64 1.31 1.27
C ASN A 34 -20.62 0.12 0.29
N ALA A 35 -19.55 -0.66 0.36
CA ALA A 35 -19.30 -1.76 -0.57
C ALA A 35 -20.35 -2.87 -0.44
N TYR A 36 -20.65 -3.28 0.80
CA TYR A 36 -21.44 -4.48 1.05
C TYR A 36 -22.93 -4.31 0.75
N HIS A 37 -23.56 -3.30 1.34
CA HIS A 37 -25.03 -3.15 1.26
C HIS A 37 -25.50 -2.37 0.02
N VAL A 38 -24.70 -1.42 -0.47
CA VAL A 38 -25.15 -0.50 -1.54
C VAL A 38 -24.75 -0.98 -2.92
N VAL A 39 -23.54 -1.52 -3.06
CA VAL A 39 -23.04 -1.98 -4.37
C VAL A 39 -22.73 -3.47 -4.42
N TYR A 40 -23.11 -4.21 -3.38
CA TYR A 40 -22.99 -5.68 -3.29
C TYR A 40 -21.57 -6.22 -3.51
N GLN A 41 -20.55 -5.47 -3.09
CA GLN A 41 -19.14 -5.86 -3.10
C GLN A 41 -18.77 -6.46 -1.74
N ASP A 42 -18.78 -7.79 -1.62
CA ASP A 42 -18.35 -8.48 -0.40
C ASP A 42 -16.83 -8.63 -0.34
N ALA A 43 -16.15 -7.49 -0.36
CA ALA A 43 -14.71 -7.42 -0.59
C ALA A 43 -13.88 -8.03 0.56
N GLN A 44 -14.33 -7.93 1.81
CA GLN A 44 -13.66 -8.61 2.93
C GLN A 44 -13.77 -10.14 2.82
N LYS A 45 -14.89 -10.66 2.29
CA LYS A 45 -15.01 -12.08 1.98
C LYS A 45 -14.04 -12.51 0.89
N TRP A 46 -13.84 -11.72 -0.17
CA TRP A 46 -12.87 -12.05 -1.22
C TRP A 46 -11.44 -12.18 -0.70
N LEU A 47 -11.05 -11.37 0.29
CA LEU A 47 -9.75 -11.51 0.96
C LEU A 47 -9.70 -12.78 1.80
N LYS A 48 -10.76 -13.05 2.58
CA LYS A 48 -10.86 -14.23 3.44
C LYS A 48 -10.83 -15.54 2.64
N GLU A 49 -11.49 -15.56 1.49
CA GLU A 49 -11.48 -16.70 0.57
C GLU A 49 -10.18 -16.81 -0.25
N GLY A 50 -9.31 -15.80 -0.17
CA GLY A 50 -8.01 -15.80 -0.83
C GLY A 50 -8.07 -15.64 -2.34
N ILE A 51 -9.16 -15.09 -2.89
CA ILE A 51 -9.35 -14.88 -4.34
C ILE A 51 -8.87 -13.49 -4.82
N HIS A 52 -8.27 -12.71 -3.94
CA HIS A 52 -7.57 -11.46 -4.24
C HIS A 52 -6.24 -11.41 -3.49
N ASP A 53 -5.22 -10.87 -4.13
CA ASP A 53 -3.93 -10.59 -3.49
C ASP A 53 -3.96 -9.25 -2.76
N ALA A 54 -4.68 -8.28 -3.32
CA ALA A 54 -4.79 -6.93 -2.79
C ALA A 54 -6.17 -6.32 -3.02
N LEU A 55 -6.54 -5.38 -2.17
CA LEU A 55 -7.64 -4.45 -2.44
C LEU A 55 -7.12 -3.01 -2.37
N PHE A 56 -7.70 -2.17 -3.23
CA PHE A 56 -7.47 -0.72 -3.29
C PHE A 56 -8.78 0.02 -2.95
N PRO A 57 -9.22 0.02 -1.68
CA PRO A 57 -10.46 0.67 -1.31
C PRO A 57 -10.44 2.16 -1.68
N MET A 58 -11.47 2.66 -2.36
CA MET A 58 -11.58 4.06 -2.78
C MET A 58 -11.96 4.95 -1.60
N MET A 59 -10.98 5.27 -0.76
CA MET A 59 -11.17 5.97 0.51
C MET A 59 -11.04 7.50 0.35
N TYR A 60 -11.86 8.06 -0.53
CA TYR A 60 -11.86 9.50 -0.86
C TYR A 60 -12.71 10.30 0.15
N PHE A 61 -12.34 10.21 1.42
CA PHE A 61 -13.08 10.76 2.55
C PHE A 61 -12.15 11.50 3.51
N GLN A 62 -12.71 12.28 4.43
CA GLN A 62 -11.99 12.95 5.52
C GLN A 62 -12.49 12.47 6.89
N GLY A 63 -11.63 12.66 7.89
CA GLY A 63 -11.98 12.52 9.30
C GLY A 63 -12.63 11.16 9.61
N ASN A 64 -13.76 11.22 10.27
CA ASN A 64 -14.47 10.03 10.74
C ASN A 64 -15.03 9.12 9.63
N ASN A 65 -15.02 9.58 8.40
CA ASN A 65 -15.35 8.74 7.25
C ASN A 65 -14.10 8.03 6.67
N PHE A 66 -12.90 8.39 7.11
CA PHE A 66 -11.64 7.77 6.69
C PHE A 66 -11.05 6.85 7.76
N TYR A 67 -10.65 7.42 8.92
CA TYR A 67 -9.82 6.72 9.91
C TYR A 67 -10.44 5.44 10.48
N PRO A 68 -11.71 5.42 10.91
CA PRO A 68 -12.32 4.20 11.43
C PRO A 68 -12.45 3.10 10.37
N PHE A 69 -12.68 3.48 9.11
CA PHE A 69 -12.83 2.53 8.01
C PHE A 69 -11.49 2.01 7.50
N ALA A 70 -10.42 2.80 7.58
CA ALA A 70 -9.06 2.31 7.34
C ALA A 70 -8.65 1.24 8.36
N LEU A 71 -9.04 1.43 9.64
CA LEU A 71 -8.87 0.41 10.68
C LEU A 71 -9.71 -0.83 10.40
N ASP A 72 -10.98 -0.68 10.00
CA ASP A 72 -11.84 -1.81 9.64
C ASP A 72 -11.24 -2.64 8.50
N TRP A 73 -10.69 -2.00 7.46
CA TRP A 73 -9.96 -2.70 6.42
C TRP A 73 -8.74 -3.43 6.95
N LYS A 74 -7.95 -2.80 7.85
CA LYS A 74 -6.78 -3.41 8.46
C LYS A 74 -7.13 -4.64 9.30
N GLU A 75 -8.15 -4.53 10.14
CA GLU A 75 -8.60 -5.61 11.03
C GLU A 75 -9.15 -6.82 10.27
N ASN A 76 -9.68 -6.61 9.05
CA ASN A 76 -10.35 -7.63 8.26
C ASN A 76 -9.59 -8.03 6.97
N CYS A 77 -8.34 -7.63 6.81
CA CYS A 77 -7.55 -7.96 5.62
C CYS A 77 -6.99 -9.39 5.60
N GLY A 78 -7.00 -10.08 6.75
CA GLY A 78 -6.24 -11.31 6.90
C GLY A 78 -4.74 -11.04 6.69
N ASN A 79 -4.10 -11.81 5.84
CA ASN A 79 -2.71 -11.59 5.43
C ASN A 79 -2.59 -11.00 4.01
N ARG A 80 -3.68 -10.45 3.44
CA ARG A 80 -3.71 -9.84 2.10
C ARG A 80 -3.41 -8.34 2.18
N TRP A 81 -3.02 -7.76 1.04
CA TRP A 81 -2.69 -6.34 1.01
C TRP A 81 -3.92 -5.45 0.96
N ILE A 82 -3.87 -4.40 1.77
CA ILE A 82 -4.79 -3.26 1.70
C ILE A 82 -3.98 -2.02 1.37
N ILE A 83 -4.35 -1.37 0.26
CA ILE A 83 -3.71 -0.19 -0.28
C ILE A 83 -4.80 0.87 -0.49
N PRO A 84 -5.10 1.70 0.50
CA PRO A 84 -6.17 2.68 0.40
C PRO A 84 -5.91 3.69 -0.72
N GLY A 85 -6.95 3.96 -1.51
CA GLY A 85 -6.97 5.05 -2.48
C GLY A 85 -7.21 6.37 -1.76
N LEU A 86 -6.28 7.30 -1.86
CA LEU A 86 -6.39 8.65 -1.31
C LEU A 86 -6.90 9.63 -2.37
N GLY A 87 -7.88 10.44 -2.00
CA GLY A 87 -8.54 11.39 -2.89
C GLY A 87 -7.77 12.69 -3.07
N ILE A 88 -6.53 12.64 -3.59
CA ILE A 88 -5.69 13.83 -3.77
C ILE A 88 -6.28 14.84 -4.77
N TYR A 89 -7.23 14.44 -5.59
CA TYR A 89 -7.92 15.38 -6.49
C TYR A 89 -8.74 16.43 -5.70
N PHE A 90 -9.17 16.10 -4.49
CA PHE A 90 -9.87 17.04 -3.62
C PHE A 90 -8.98 18.18 -3.06
N LEU A 91 -7.66 18.10 -3.24
CA LEU A 91 -6.76 19.23 -2.97
C LEU A 91 -7.05 20.41 -3.91
N SER A 92 -7.56 20.14 -5.11
CA SER A 92 -7.85 21.17 -6.10
C SER A 92 -8.92 22.15 -5.62
N PRO A 93 -8.72 23.47 -5.80
CA PRO A 93 -9.75 24.48 -5.54
C PRO A 93 -11.04 24.28 -6.36
N ASN A 94 -10.94 23.65 -7.51
CA ASN A 94 -12.08 23.35 -8.38
C ASN A 94 -12.88 22.11 -7.94
N GLU A 95 -12.40 21.40 -6.93
CA GLU A 95 -13.06 20.25 -6.32
C GLU A 95 -13.52 20.62 -4.90
N GLN A 96 -12.96 20.03 -3.87
CA GLN A 96 -13.33 20.33 -2.47
C GLN A 96 -12.33 21.21 -1.72
N ASN A 97 -11.24 21.56 -2.38
CA ASN A 97 -10.20 22.43 -1.83
C ASN A 97 -9.64 21.99 -0.45
N TRP A 98 -9.47 20.67 -0.26
CA TRP A 98 -8.91 20.12 0.97
C TRP A 98 -7.54 20.74 1.28
N PRO A 99 -7.22 20.98 2.56
CA PRO A 99 -5.85 21.33 2.96
C PRO A 99 -4.92 20.13 2.72
N LEU A 100 -3.66 20.41 2.39
CA LEU A 100 -2.64 19.35 2.21
C LEU A 100 -2.50 18.49 3.47
N ASP A 101 -2.56 19.09 4.65
CA ASP A 101 -2.45 18.43 5.95
C ASP A 101 -3.44 17.27 6.13
N GLU A 102 -4.59 17.31 5.47
CA GLU A 102 -5.53 16.17 5.53
C GLU A 102 -4.95 14.93 4.86
N ILE A 103 -4.36 15.09 3.66
CA ILE A 103 -3.70 13.99 2.96
C ILE A 103 -2.46 13.53 3.73
N VAL A 104 -1.67 14.46 4.25
CA VAL A 104 -0.47 14.16 5.06
C VAL A 104 -0.85 13.32 6.27
N ARG A 105 -1.90 13.70 7.02
CA ARG A 105 -2.40 12.89 8.15
C ARG A 105 -2.84 11.49 7.71
N GLN A 106 -3.53 11.36 6.58
CA GLN A 106 -3.93 10.06 6.04
C GLN A 106 -2.72 9.19 5.67
N LEU A 107 -1.68 9.77 5.08
CA LEU A 107 -0.41 9.09 4.76
C LEU A 107 0.24 8.49 6.03
N TYR A 108 0.48 9.33 7.02
CA TYR A 108 1.13 8.89 8.27
C TYR A 108 0.25 7.91 9.05
N PHE A 109 -1.07 8.10 9.09
CA PHE A 109 -1.99 7.17 9.73
C PHE A 109 -1.95 5.79 9.07
N THR A 110 -2.02 5.71 7.74
CA THR A 110 -1.98 4.44 7.02
C THR A 110 -0.66 3.70 7.22
N ARG A 111 0.46 4.42 7.31
CA ARG A 111 1.76 3.88 7.70
C ARG A 111 1.77 3.38 9.14
N GLN A 112 1.25 4.16 10.07
CA GLN A 112 1.19 3.83 11.50
C GLN A 112 0.40 2.54 11.77
N ILE A 113 -0.75 2.36 11.11
CA ILE A 113 -1.55 1.12 11.23
C ILE A 113 -1.03 -0.02 10.36
N LYS A 114 0.12 0.15 9.70
CA LYS A 114 0.80 -0.85 8.87
C LYS A 114 -0.09 -1.39 7.74
N LEU A 115 -0.72 -0.50 6.99
CA LEU A 115 -1.27 -0.84 5.68
C LEU A 115 -0.12 -0.99 4.66
N ASN A 116 -0.40 -1.68 3.57
CA ASN A 116 0.63 -2.15 2.64
C ASN A 116 1.08 -1.12 1.59
N GLY A 117 0.60 0.10 1.70
CA GLY A 117 0.92 1.20 0.79
C GLY A 117 -0.26 2.15 0.61
N GLN A 118 -0.14 3.08 -0.33
CA GLN A 118 -1.18 4.04 -0.69
C GLN A 118 -1.30 4.13 -2.21
N ALA A 119 -2.52 4.37 -2.70
CA ALA A 119 -2.79 4.69 -4.09
C ALA A 119 -3.35 6.12 -4.19
N TYR A 120 -2.95 6.87 -5.20
CA TYR A 120 -3.30 8.28 -5.34
C TYR A 120 -4.27 8.50 -6.49
N PHE A 121 -5.45 8.95 -6.22
CA PHE A 121 -6.40 9.28 -7.25
C PHE A 121 -6.53 10.81 -7.36
N ARG A 122 -6.08 11.40 -8.46
CA ARG A 122 -5.51 10.78 -9.66
C ARG A 122 -4.16 11.41 -10.02
N ASN A 123 -3.37 10.73 -10.84
CA ASN A 123 -2.01 11.07 -11.22
C ASN A 123 -1.80 12.55 -11.66
N ARG A 124 -2.77 13.16 -12.36
CA ARG A 124 -2.70 14.58 -12.77
C ARG A 124 -2.34 15.53 -11.62
N PHE A 125 -2.84 15.27 -10.41
CA PHE A 125 -2.64 16.15 -9.26
C PHE A 125 -1.26 15.96 -8.63
N LEU A 126 -0.63 14.79 -8.81
CA LEU A 126 0.79 14.59 -8.52
C LEU A 126 1.66 15.34 -9.50
N LEU A 127 1.43 15.16 -10.81
CA LEU A 127 2.21 15.83 -11.87
C LEU A 127 2.14 17.36 -11.77
N ASN A 128 1.00 17.88 -11.38
CA ASN A 128 0.80 19.32 -11.18
C ASN A 128 1.29 19.83 -9.82
N ASN A 129 1.84 18.94 -8.98
CA ASN A 129 2.26 19.24 -7.61
C ASN A 129 1.21 20.05 -6.83
N THR A 130 -0.07 19.64 -6.93
CA THR A 130 -1.19 20.39 -6.37
C THR A 130 -1.02 20.59 -4.87
N LYS A 131 -0.93 21.83 -4.41
CA LYS A 131 -0.63 22.24 -3.03
C LYS A 131 0.68 21.67 -2.46
N GLY A 132 1.63 21.28 -3.31
CA GLY A 132 2.91 20.71 -2.86
C GLY A 132 2.86 19.23 -2.49
N ILE A 133 1.84 18.49 -2.91
CA ILE A 133 1.70 17.05 -2.58
C ILE A 133 2.89 16.22 -3.10
N TRP A 134 3.44 16.55 -4.26
CA TRP A 134 4.59 15.84 -4.80
C TRP A 134 5.85 16.06 -3.95
N ASP A 135 6.10 17.32 -3.59
CA ASP A 135 7.23 17.68 -2.73
C ASP A 135 7.12 17.01 -1.37
N GLU A 136 5.93 17.04 -0.75
CA GLU A 136 5.66 16.34 0.52
C GLU A 136 5.96 14.83 0.44
N LEU A 137 5.56 14.19 -0.66
CA LEU A 137 5.85 12.77 -0.85
C LEU A 137 7.34 12.48 -1.00
N GLN A 138 8.08 13.28 -1.76
CA GLN A 138 9.50 13.07 -2.01
C GLN A 138 10.40 13.47 -0.84
N GLU A 139 10.12 14.61 -0.23
CA GLU A 139 11.01 15.23 0.75
C GLU A 139 10.75 14.76 2.18
N ASN A 140 9.51 14.37 2.48
CA ASN A 140 9.09 14.06 3.85
C ASN A 140 8.60 12.62 4.02
N PHE A 141 7.76 12.11 3.11
CA PHE A 141 7.11 10.82 3.32
C PHE A 141 7.89 9.64 2.74
N TYR A 142 8.41 9.72 1.51
CA TYR A 142 9.21 8.69 0.83
C TYR A 142 10.65 9.18 0.63
N THR A 143 11.35 9.50 1.70
CA THR A 143 12.75 9.95 1.65
C THR A 143 13.72 8.85 1.23
N THR A 144 13.31 7.60 1.36
CA THR A 144 14.05 6.42 0.93
C THR A 144 13.13 5.49 0.12
N PRO A 145 13.69 4.64 -0.78
CA PRO A 145 12.89 3.62 -1.47
C PRO A 145 12.20 2.67 -0.50
N GLU A 146 10.91 2.49 -0.66
CA GLU A 146 10.13 1.56 0.17
C GLU A 146 10.22 0.13 -0.38
N LEU A 147 10.31 -0.85 0.51
CA LEU A 147 10.26 -2.25 0.15
C LEU A 147 8.84 -2.65 -0.27
N ILE A 148 8.73 -3.42 -1.33
CA ILE A 148 7.46 -4.04 -1.70
C ILE A 148 7.10 -5.06 -0.62
N PRO A 149 5.90 -4.98 -0.01
CA PRO A 149 5.48 -5.93 1.01
C PRO A 149 5.51 -7.36 0.48
N PRO A 150 5.95 -8.36 1.27
CA PRO A 150 5.98 -9.75 0.84
C PRO A 150 4.57 -10.32 0.67
N MET A 151 4.41 -11.28 -0.25
CA MET A 151 3.19 -12.06 -0.45
C MET A 151 3.26 -13.35 0.38
N THR A 152 3.18 -13.24 1.71
CA THR A 152 3.40 -14.35 2.64
C THR A 152 2.40 -15.50 2.49
N TRP A 153 1.28 -15.30 1.82
CA TRP A 153 0.33 -16.36 1.47
C TRP A 153 0.76 -17.19 0.25
N MET A 154 1.75 -16.72 -0.51
CA MET A 154 2.35 -17.43 -1.64
C MET A 154 3.67 -18.08 -1.22
N ASP A 155 4.49 -17.33 -0.50
CA ASP A 155 5.74 -17.78 0.08
C ASP A 155 5.98 -17.08 1.42
N SER A 156 6.08 -17.86 2.49
CA SER A 156 6.29 -17.37 3.85
C SER A 156 7.73 -17.53 4.33
N ILE A 157 8.60 -18.12 3.51
CA ILE A 157 10.00 -18.36 3.86
C ILE A 157 10.85 -17.20 3.30
N PRO A 158 11.41 -16.34 4.15
CA PRO A 158 12.26 -15.27 3.65
C PRO A 158 13.58 -15.81 3.10
N PRO A 159 14.25 -15.10 2.19
CA PRO A 159 15.63 -15.40 1.81
C PRO A 159 16.56 -15.48 3.02
N SER A 160 17.67 -16.21 2.89
CA SER A 160 18.66 -16.27 3.95
C SER A 160 19.18 -14.87 4.28
N THR A 161 19.49 -14.63 5.57
CA THR A 161 20.05 -13.35 6.00
C THR A 161 21.35 -13.07 5.24
N PRO A 162 21.56 -11.86 4.70
CA PRO A 162 22.84 -11.50 4.08
C PRO A 162 24.00 -11.65 5.07
N ALA A 163 25.13 -12.11 4.59
CA ALA A 163 26.36 -12.08 5.39
C ALA A 163 26.76 -10.63 5.66
N MET A 164 27.54 -10.43 6.75
CA MET A 164 28.06 -9.09 7.06
C MET A 164 28.86 -8.55 5.87
N PRO A 165 28.55 -7.36 5.36
CA PRO A 165 29.29 -6.79 4.25
C PRO A 165 30.72 -6.41 4.65
N SER A 166 31.66 -6.59 3.75
CA SER A 166 32.97 -6.01 3.84
C SER A 166 33.03 -4.64 3.16
N LEU A 167 33.70 -3.70 3.78
CA LEU A 167 33.89 -2.35 3.30
C LEU A 167 35.38 -2.10 3.02
N GLN A 168 35.67 -1.55 1.84
CA GLN A 168 37.00 -1.18 1.43
C GLN A 168 37.03 0.23 0.87
N LEU A 169 37.88 1.09 1.42
CA LEU A 169 38.15 2.41 0.84
C LEU A 169 39.06 2.26 -0.37
N LEU A 170 38.63 2.72 -1.51
CA LEU A 170 39.41 2.70 -2.74
C LEU A 170 40.37 3.91 -2.82
N PRO A 171 41.43 3.86 -3.65
CA PRO A 171 42.37 4.97 -3.80
C PRO A 171 41.75 6.27 -4.33
N ASP A 172 40.64 6.18 -5.03
CA ASP A 172 39.86 7.32 -5.56
C ASP A 172 38.91 7.93 -4.53
N GLY A 173 38.96 7.48 -3.27
CA GLY A 173 38.10 7.97 -2.18
C GLY A 173 36.70 7.35 -2.14
N LYS A 174 36.36 6.43 -3.04
CA LYS A 174 35.08 5.72 -3.02
C LYS A 174 35.11 4.53 -2.06
N MET A 175 33.95 4.20 -1.52
CA MET A 175 33.74 3.00 -0.72
C MET A 175 33.25 1.85 -1.62
N HIS A 176 33.98 0.74 -1.60
CA HIS A 176 33.55 -0.53 -2.17
C HIS A 176 32.93 -1.40 -1.10
N MET A 177 31.67 -1.83 -1.33
CA MET A 177 30.96 -2.74 -0.43
C MET A 177 30.73 -4.07 -1.16
N SER A 178 31.03 -5.17 -0.49
CA SER A 178 30.76 -6.51 -1.01
C SER A 178 30.20 -7.43 0.08
N TRP A 179 29.33 -8.35 -0.30
CA TRP A 179 28.76 -9.36 0.60
C TRP A 179 28.50 -10.66 -0.15
N GLN A 180 28.30 -11.75 0.60
CA GLN A 180 27.88 -13.02 0.03
C GLN A 180 26.39 -12.98 -0.35
N ILE A 181 26.07 -13.57 -1.48
CA ILE A 181 24.69 -13.63 -2.00
C ILE A 181 23.82 -14.46 -1.06
N SER A 182 22.66 -13.93 -0.70
CA SER A 182 21.60 -14.66 -0.02
C SER A 182 20.95 -15.67 -0.96
N THR A 183 20.49 -16.78 -0.41
CA THR A 183 19.74 -17.81 -1.14
C THR A 183 18.25 -17.73 -0.81
N ASP A 184 17.41 -17.96 -1.79
CA ASP A 184 15.97 -18.08 -1.64
C ASP A 184 15.55 -19.54 -1.87
N ASN A 185 14.55 -20.01 -1.12
CA ASN A 185 14.06 -21.40 -1.19
C ASN A 185 13.46 -21.74 -2.56
N ASN A 186 12.96 -20.75 -3.30
CA ASN A 186 12.40 -20.91 -4.64
C ASN A 186 13.43 -20.65 -5.75
N GLY A 187 14.70 -20.39 -5.42
CA GLY A 187 15.75 -20.08 -6.37
C GLY A 187 15.56 -18.76 -7.12
N GLY A 188 14.75 -17.86 -6.59
CA GLY A 188 14.48 -16.57 -7.16
C GLY A 188 15.64 -15.58 -7.02
N LEU A 189 15.60 -14.49 -7.80
CA LEU A 189 16.52 -13.39 -7.67
C LEU A 189 16.29 -12.64 -6.36
N VAL A 190 17.32 -12.55 -5.51
CA VAL A 190 17.28 -11.75 -4.29
C VAL A 190 17.76 -10.33 -4.59
N THR A 191 16.93 -9.35 -4.26
CA THR A 191 17.26 -7.91 -4.33
C THR A 191 17.63 -7.39 -2.96
N TYR A 192 18.60 -6.47 -2.92
CA TYR A 192 19.09 -5.85 -1.68
C TYR A 192 18.80 -4.37 -1.71
N HIS A 193 18.39 -3.83 -0.57
CA HIS A 193 18.26 -2.39 -0.35
C HIS A 193 19.30 -1.95 0.66
N LEU A 194 20.00 -0.88 0.33
CA LEU A 194 21.00 -0.24 1.20
C LEU A 194 20.41 1.06 1.74
N TYR A 195 20.49 1.28 3.05
CA TYR A 195 19.98 2.47 3.74
C TYR A 195 21.13 3.22 4.41
#